data_ff93d1b14df170ec963a3b383c3d6766
#
_entry.id   ff93d1b14df170ec963a3b383c3d6766
#
_cell.length_a   1.000
_cell.length_b   1.000
_cell.length_c   1.000
_cell.angle_alpha   90.00
_cell.angle_beta   90.00
_cell.angle_gamma   90.00
#
_symmetry.space_group_name_H-M   'P 1'
#
loop_
_entity.id
_entity.type
_entity.pdbx_description
1 polymer ?
#
loop_
_entity_poly.entity_id
_entity_poly.type
_entity_poly.pdbx_seq_one_letter_code
_entity_poly.pdbx_strand_id
1 'polypeptide(L)'
;MKKGIFIVLFLIGVTFGCNTDKTNITSETNKVNQKEAVSDTLTKHLRPFNSDLPTIGLLMYNGVLQSEVIATSDVFAKPSEEGKQLFNVVSIAETKNAITTEEGMHFVPDYNFENCPKLTALFVPSAYDMYAQVHNDKIVCFIKEKDKETTYTVSNCAGAQLIGKSGIADGYKIVTWIGGGEQLQKDYPNLIVQNDSLVTFVEDGKFSSSNGNLASYISALNLLEKMTNTEHRKFVETYLYLDRLKDWNK
;
A
#
# COMPACT_ATOMS: atom_id res chain seq x y z
N MET A 1 -65.05 47.16 -28.25
CA MET A 1 -65.79 45.92 -28.54
C MET A 1 -64.94 45.01 -29.42
N LYS A 2 -64.28 44.02 -28.87
CA LYS A 2 -63.67 42.90 -29.64
C LYS A 2 -63.78 41.64 -28.79
N LYS A 3 -64.50 40.67 -29.35
CA LYS A 3 -64.84 39.37 -28.73
C LYS A 3 -63.59 38.47 -28.78
N GLY A 4 -63.21 37.90 -27.66
CA GLY A 4 -62.19 36.85 -27.59
C GLY A 4 -62.84 35.48 -27.74
N ILE A 5 -62.24 34.65 -28.58
CA ILE A 5 -62.61 33.24 -28.81
C ILE A 5 -61.76 32.38 -27.86
N PHE A 6 -62.45 31.59 -27.00
CA PHE A 6 -61.85 30.54 -26.19
C PHE A 6 -61.73 29.24 -27.04
N ILE A 7 -60.53 28.76 -27.23
CA ILE A 7 -60.29 27.41 -27.79
C ILE A 7 -60.00 26.47 -26.63
N VAL A 8 -60.87 25.49 -26.41
CA VAL A 8 -60.69 24.40 -25.46
C VAL A 8 -59.92 23.27 -26.16
N LEU A 9 -58.70 23.00 -25.74
CA LEU A 9 -57.93 21.83 -26.17
C LEU A 9 -58.23 20.66 -25.24
N PHE A 10 -58.82 19.59 -25.80
CA PHE A 10 -58.97 18.29 -25.13
C PHE A 10 -57.66 17.54 -25.21
N LEU A 11 -57.02 17.30 -24.06
CA LEU A 11 -55.86 16.39 -23.93
C LEU A 11 -56.40 15.00 -23.59
N ILE A 12 -56.23 14.07 -24.55
CA ILE A 12 -56.49 12.66 -24.34
C ILE A 12 -55.27 12.06 -23.61
N GLY A 13 -55.47 11.70 -22.36
CA GLY A 13 -54.47 10.98 -21.57
C GLY A 13 -54.41 9.52 -21.96
N VAL A 14 -53.27 9.09 -22.53
CA VAL A 14 -52.97 7.67 -22.74
C VAL A 14 -52.23 7.18 -21.50
N THR A 15 -52.89 6.38 -20.69
CA THR A 15 -52.27 5.69 -19.56
C THR A 15 -51.56 4.45 -20.04
N PHE A 16 -50.21 4.54 -20.10
CA PHE A 16 -49.39 3.34 -20.16
C PHE A 16 -49.26 2.74 -18.77
N GLY A 17 -49.92 1.64 -18.54
CA GLY A 17 -49.72 0.82 -17.34
C GLY A 17 -48.37 0.12 -17.40
N CYS A 18 -47.43 0.53 -16.59
CA CYS A 18 -46.23 -0.26 -16.32
C CYS A 18 -46.59 -1.37 -15.33
N ASN A 19 -46.52 -2.57 -15.82
CA ASN A 19 -46.60 -3.80 -15.03
C ASN A 19 -45.23 -3.99 -14.33
N THR A 20 -45.12 -3.56 -13.07
CA THR A 20 -43.95 -3.84 -12.23
C THR A 20 -44.30 -4.98 -11.30
N ASP A 21 -43.98 -6.21 -11.70
CA ASP A 21 -43.78 -7.27 -10.73
C ASP A 21 -42.91 -8.40 -11.31
N LYS A 22 -41.88 -8.77 -10.56
CA LYS A 22 -41.07 -10.00 -10.64
C LYS A 22 -39.73 -9.95 -11.37
N THR A 23 -38.83 -8.99 -11.07
CA THR A 23 -37.41 -9.16 -11.46
C THR A 23 -36.39 -8.68 -10.43
N ASN A 24 -36.78 -8.27 -9.23
CA ASN A 24 -35.81 -7.71 -8.25
C ASN A 24 -35.22 -8.72 -7.25
N ILE A 25 -35.71 -9.97 -7.18
CA ILE A 25 -35.16 -10.95 -6.22
C ILE A 25 -33.98 -11.74 -6.80
N THR A 26 -33.91 -11.90 -8.12
CA THR A 26 -32.82 -12.64 -8.78
C THR A 26 -31.54 -11.83 -8.95
N SER A 27 -31.60 -10.49 -8.94
CA SER A 27 -30.41 -9.65 -9.17
C SER A 27 -29.56 -9.44 -7.90
N GLU A 28 -30.19 -9.42 -6.72
CA GLU A 28 -29.45 -9.31 -5.46
C GLU A 28 -28.80 -10.61 -5.02
N THR A 29 -29.49 -11.74 -5.20
CA THR A 29 -28.90 -13.07 -4.94
C THR A 29 -27.75 -13.39 -5.91
N ASN A 30 -27.84 -12.96 -7.17
CA ASN A 30 -26.73 -13.14 -8.12
C ASN A 30 -25.53 -12.21 -7.83
N LYS A 31 -25.75 -11.00 -7.30
CA LYS A 31 -24.66 -10.12 -6.89
C LYS A 31 -23.95 -10.62 -5.63
N VAL A 32 -24.68 -11.17 -4.65
CA VAL A 32 -24.11 -11.76 -3.46
C VAL A 32 -23.34 -13.03 -3.82
N ASN A 33 -23.91 -13.91 -4.64
CA ASN A 33 -23.24 -15.13 -5.09
C ASN A 33 -22.02 -14.86 -6.00
N GLN A 34 -22.03 -13.80 -6.83
CA GLN A 34 -20.87 -13.39 -7.60
C GLN A 34 -19.77 -12.80 -6.72
N LYS A 35 -20.12 -12.05 -5.66
CA LYS A 35 -19.15 -11.46 -4.74
C LYS A 35 -18.48 -12.54 -3.87
N GLU A 36 -19.23 -13.53 -3.42
CA GLU A 36 -18.70 -14.69 -2.71
C GLU A 36 -17.87 -15.61 -3.62
N ALA A 37 -18.34 -15.86 -4.86
CA ALA A 37 -17.60 -16.68 -5.83
C ALA A 37 -16.28 -16.02 -6.28
N VAL A 38 -16.25 -14.69 -6.43
CA VAL A 38 -15.02 -13.94 -6.73
C VAL A 38 -14.07 -13.94 -5.54
N SER A 39 -14.58 -13.83 -4.31
CA SER A 39 -13.79 -13.94 -3.09
C SER A 39 -13.15 -15.33 -2.95
N ASP A 40 -13.93 -16.39 -3.17
CA ASP A 40 -13.43 -17.78 -3.11
C ASP A 40 -12.42 -18.10 -4.22
N THR A 41 -12.59 -17.51 -5.41
CA THR A 41 -11.67 -17.72 -6.54
C THR A 41 -10.36 -16.97 -6.31
N LEU A 42 -10.41 -15.75 -5.77
CA LEU A 42 -9.22 -14.98 -5.41
C LEU A 42 -8.40 -15.69 -4.31
N THR A 43 -9.05 -16.20 -3.27
CA THR A 43 -8.36 -16.94 -2.20
C THR A 43 -7.74 -18.24 -2.68
N LYS A 44 -8.28 -18.87 -3.71
CA LYS A 44 -7.76 -20.14 -4.27
C LYS A 44 -6.43 -19.97 -5.04
N HIS A 45 -6.15 -18.80 -5.58
CA HIS A 45 -4.96 -18.51 -6.40
C HIS A 45 -3.89 -17.70 -5.67
N LEU A 46 -4.18 -17.21 -4.46
CA LEU A 46 -3.19 -16.52 -3.64
C LEU A 46 -2.23 -17.53 -3.01
N ARG A 47 -0.99 -17.12 -2.81
CA ARG A 47 -0.04 -17.91 -2.03
C ARG A 47 -0.61 -18.06 -0.62
N PRO A 48 -0.77 -19.30 -0.11
CA PRO A 48 -1.32 -19.50 1.21
C PRO A 48 -0.38 -18.88 2.26
N PHE A 49 -0.96 -18.23 3.25
CA PHE A 49 -0.22 -17.76 4.41
C PHE A 49 0.36 -18.99 5.16
N ASN A 50 1.65 -18.94 5.44
CA ASN A 50 2.36 -19.97 6.20
C ASN A 50 2.89 -19.35 7.50
N SER A 51 2.36 -19.79 8.64
CA SER A 51 2.74 -19.27 9.96
C SER A 51 4.21 -19.48 10.33
N ASP A 52 4.89 -20.41 9.66
CA ASP A 52 6.30 -20.73 9.92
C ASP A 52 7.27 -19.80 9.18
N LEU A 53 6.75 -18.99 8.25
CA LEU A 53 7.56 -18.05 7.48
C LEU A 53 7.52 -16.64 8.07
N PRO A 54 8.63 -15.88 7.97
CA PRO A 54 8.63 -14.47 8.31
C PRO A 54 7.64 -13.69 7.44
N THR A 55 6.94 -12.73 8.06
CA THR A 55 5.88 -11.95 7.42
C THR A 55 6.32 -10.52 7.19
N ILE A 56 6.24 -10.08 5.95
CA ILE A 56 6.49 -8.71 5.49
C ILE A 56 5.15 -8.01 5.33
N GLY A 57 4.93 -6.99 6.15
CA GLY A 57 3.72 -6.17 6.12
C GLY A 57 3.91 -4.92 5.28
N LEU A 58 2.99 -4.67 4.35
CA LEU A 58 2.93 -3.46 3.52
C LEU A 58 1.78 -2.60 4.04
N LEU A 59 2.10 -1.47 4.66
CA LEU A 59 1.08 -0.51 5.08
C LEU A 59 0.44 0.12 3.85
N MET A 60 -0.89 0.16 3.82
CA MET A 60 -1.68 0.67 2.70
C MET A 60 -2.69 1.70 3.20
N TYR A 61 -2.89 2.74 2.41
CA TYR A 61 -3.90 3.78 2.64
C TYR A 61 -4.23 4.49 1.31
N ASN A 62 -5.35 5.18 1.23
CA ASN A 62 -5.69 5.95 0.03
C ASN A 62 -4.61 6.99 -0.29
N GLY A 63 -4.21 7.07 -1.55
CA GLY A 63 -3.13 7.93 -2.03
C GLY A 63 -1.73 7.34 -1.88
N VAL A 64 -1.57 6.08 -1.41
CA VAL A 64 -0.27 5.43 -1.33
C VAL A 64 0.39 5.35 -2.70
N LEU A 65 1.69 5.62 -2.78
CA LEU A 65 2.47 5.44 -4.02
C LEU A 65 2.62 3.95 -4.34
N GLN A 66 2.02 3.52 -5.45
CA GLN A 66 2.03 2.10 -5.83
C GLN A 66 3.44 1.56 -6.07
N SER A 67 4.37 2.37 -6.62
CA SER A 67 5.74 1.95 -6.88
C SER A 67 6.45 1.45 -5.62
N GLU A 68 6.20 2.04 -4.46
CA GLU A 68 6.82 1.67 -3.19
C GLU A 68 6.25 0.37 -2.62
N VAL A 69 4.94 0.14 -2.84
CA VAL A 69 4.27 -1.11 -2.48
C VAL A 69 4.72 -2.25 -3.40
N ILE A 70 4.73 -2.00 -4.72
CA ILE A 70 5.12 -2.98 -5.73
C ILE A 70 6.58 -3.39 -5.57
N ALA A 71 7.50 -2.42 -5.35
CA ALA A 71 8.91 -2.72 -5.15
C ALA A 71 9.14 -3.72 -4.01
N THR A 72 8.46 -3.50 -2.88
CA THR A 72 8.59 -4.38 -1.72
C THR A 72 7.98 -5.75 -2.00
N SER A 73 6.77 -5.80 -2.58
CA SER A 73 6.10 -7.06 -2.89
C SER A 73 6.87 -7.86 -3.95
N ASP A 74 7.40 -7.21 -4.98
CA ASP A 74 8.20 -7.84 -6.02
C ASP A 74 9.43 -8.53 -5.45
N VAL A 75 10.14 -7.87 -4.55
CA VAL A 75 11.37 -8.38 -3.95
C VAL A 75 11.07 -9.57 -3.04
N PHE A 76 10.15 -9.43 -2.09
CA PHE A 76 9.91 -10.46 -1.07
C PHE A 76 8.99 -11.60 -1.52
N ALA A 77 8.23 -11.41 -2.59
CA ALA A 77 7.40 -12.48 -3.14
C ALA A 77 8.19 -13.46 -4.04
N LYS A 78 9.47 -13.20 -4.34
CA LYS A 78 10.26 -14.15 -5.13
C LYS A 78 10.61 -15.39 -4.30
N PRO A 79 10.40 -16.58 -4.85
CA PRO A 79 10.81 -17.82 -4.19
C PRO A 79 12.32 -17.98 -4.20
N SER A 80 12.84 -18.97 -3.48
CA SER A 80 14.21 -19.44 -3.67
C SER A 80 14.42 -19.97 -5.10
N GLU A 81 15.65 -20.21 -5.52
CA GLU A 81 15.97 -20.82 -6.81
C GLU A 81 15.30 -22.20 -6.98
N GLU A 82 15.05 -22.94 -5.88
CA GLU A 82 14.33 -24.22 -5.90
C GLU A 82 12.79 -24.05 -5.87
N GLY A 83 12.29 -22.82 -5.97
CA GLY A 83 10.86 -22.53 -6.02
C GLY A 83 10.14 -22.53 -4.66
N LYS A 84 10.86 -22.52 -3.54
CA LYS A 84 10.28 -22.49 -2.18
C LYS A 84 9.89 -21.06 -1.80
N GLN A 85 8.70 -20.89 -1.23
CA GLN A 85 8.29 -19.64 -0.60
C GLN A 85 9.18 -19.36 0.62
N LEU A 86 9.71 -18.14 0.73
CA LEU A 86 10.59 -17.71 1.83
C LEU A 86 9.90 -16.76 2.79
N PHE A 87 8.91 -16.02 2.33
CA PHE A 87 8.20 -15.00 3.11
C PHE A 87 6.70 -15.04 2.84
N ASN A 88 5.92 -14.64 3.85
CA ASN A 88 4.59 -14.09 3.59
C ASN A 88 4.76 -12.61 3.25
N VAL A 89 4.06 -12.14 2.22
CA VAL A 89 3.95 -10.72 1.90
C VAL A 89 2.46 -10.37 1.99
N VAL A 90 2.13 -9.44 2.88
CA VAL A 90 0.74 -9.10 3.18
C VAL A 90 0.50 -7.60 3.15
N SER A 91 -0.58 -7.18 2.54
CA SER A 91 -1.05 -5.81 2.53
C SER A 91 -1.99 -5.55 3.71
N ILE A 92 -1.80 -4.40 4.38
CA ILE A 92 -2.49 -4.08 5.64
C ILE A 92 -2.98 -2.64 5.58
N ALA A 93 -4.27 -2.41 5.84
CA ALA A 93 -4.85 -1.08 5.92
C ALA A 93 -5.74 -0.91 7.16
N GLU A 94 -6.25 0.28 7.40
CA GLU A 94 -7.19 0.52 8.50
C GLU A 94 -8.43 -0.39 8.43
N THR A 95 -8.92 -0.63 7.22
CA THR A 95 -10.06 -1.52 6.94
C THR A 95 -9.74 -2.42 5.75
N LYS A 96 -10.59 -3.42 5.50
CA LYS A 96 -10.50 -4.27 4.30
C LYS A 96 -11.20 -3.68 3.07
N ASN A 97 -11.64 -2.44 3.11
CA ASN A 97 -12.17 -1.75 1.94
C ASN A 97 -11.05 -1.54 0.91
N ALA A 98 -11.43 -1.55 -0.36
CA ALA A 98 -10.49 -1.23 -1.43
C ALA A 98 -9.90 0.16 -1.20
N ILE A 99 -8.59 0.28 -1.36
CA ILE A 99 -7.85 1.54 -1.38
C ILE A 99 -7.53 1.93 -2.81
N THR A 100 -7.41 3.23 -3.06
CA THR A 100 -6.97 3.77 -4.35
C THR A 100 -5.57 4.35 -4.17
N THR A 101 -4.62 3.93 -5.02
CA THR A 101 -3.27 4.50 -5.03
C THR A 101 -3.27 5.89 -5.64
N GLU A 102 -2.17 6.61 -5.49
CA GLU A 102 -1.99 7.93 -6.13
C GLU A 102 -2.15 7.85 -7.65
N GLU A 103 -1.68 6.76 -8.26
CA GLU A 103 -1.74 6.53 -9.71
C GLU A 103 -3.09 5.95 -10.18
N GLY A 104 -4.06 5.78 -9.27
CA GLY A 104 -5.44 5.39 -9.58
C GLY A 104 -5.72 3.88 -9.62
N MET A 105 -4.77 3.02 -9.22
CA MET A 105 -5.05 1.59 -9.09
C MET A 105 -5.79 1.28 -7.80
N HIS A 106 -6.57 0.21 -7.81
CA HIS A 106 -7.31 -0.23 -6.64
C HIS A 106 -6.73 -1.53 -6.08
N PHE A 107 -6.49 -1.55 -4.77
CA PHE A 107 -6.04 -2.73 -4.04
C PHE A 107 -7.03 -3.06 -2.93
N VAL A 108 -7.27 -4.35 -2.71
CA VAL A 108 -8.01 -4.84 -1.54
C VAL A 108 -6.99 -5.36 -0.55
N PRO A 109 -6.87 -4.77 0.66
CA PRO A 109 -5.91 -5.23 1.66
C PRO A 109 -6.21 -6.65 2.14
N ASP A 110 -5.15 -7.44 2.39
CA ASP A 110 -5.27 -8.79 2.94
C ASP A 110 -5.79 -8.76 4.37
N TYR A 111 -5.32 -7.79 5.16
CA TYR A 111 -5.65 -7.62 6.58
C TYR A 111 -6.04 -6.19 6.91
N ASN A 112 -6.80 -6.01 7.98
CA ASN A 112 -6.98 -4.72 8.62
C ASN A 112 -6.07 -4.61 9.87
N PHE A 113 -6.05 -3.43 10.52
CA PHE A 113 -5.23 -3.21 11.70
C PHE A 113 -5.57 -4.14 12.87
N GLU A 114 -6.85 -4.57 12.98
CA GLU A 114 -7.33 -5.40 14.10
C GLU A 114 -6.90 -6.87 13.96
N ASN A 115 -6.86 -7.40 12.73
CA ASN A 115 -6.57 -8.81 12.46
C ASN A 115 -5.20 -9.03 11.79
N CYS A 116 -4.35 -7.99 11.77
CA CYS A 116 -2.99 -8.06 11.23
C CYS A 116 -2.18 -9.14 11.96
N PRO A 117 -1.55 -10.08 11.22
CA PRO A 117 -0.70 -11.09 11.81
C PRO A 117 0.55 -10.47 12.46
N LYS A 118 1.31 -11.27 13.20
CA LYS A 118 2.64 -10.86 13.66
C LYS A 118 3.54 -10.58 12.46
N LEU A 119 4.21 -9.43 12.47
CA LEU A 119 5.10 -9.01 11.40
C LEU A 119 6.55 -9.17 11.80
N THR A 120 7.38 -9.61 10.86
CA THR A 120 8.84 -9.56 10.98
C THR A 120 9.37 -8.21 10.53
N ALA A 121 8.80 -7.67 9.45
CA ALA A 121 9.12 -6.33 8.96
C ALA A 121 7.84 -5.56 8.61
N LEU A 122 7.83 -4.26 8.88
CA LEU A 122 6.79 -3.32 8.44
C LEU A 122 7.39 -2.33 7.45
N PHE A 123 6.81 -2.25 6.26
CA PHE A 123 7.11 -1.23 5.26
C PHE A 123 6.07 -0.12 5.32
N VAL A 124 6.54 1.11 5.43
CA VAL A 124 5.74 2.33 5.53
C VAL A 124 6.02 3.18 4.28
N PRO A 125 5.19 3.03 3.24
CA PRO A 125 5.30 3.80 2.01
C PRO A 125 4.83 5.24 2.18
N SER A 126 4.93 6.02 1.10
CA SER A 126 4.50 7.42 1.06
C SER A 126 3.22 7.64 0.24
N ALA A 127 2.74 8.87 0.29
CA ALA A 127 1.80 9.49 -0.65
C ALA A 127 2.37 10.87 -1.05
N TYR A 128 1.86 11.49 -2.12
CA TYR A 128 2.21 12.88 -2.42
C TYR A 128 1.70 13.84 -1.36
N ASP A 129 0.48 13.63 -0.88
CA ASP A 129 -0.07 14.36 0.24
C ASP A 129 -0.13 13.45 1.48
N MET A 130 0.79 13.68 2.42
CA MET A 130 0.86 12.94 3.68
C MET A 130 -0.01 13.52 4.78
N TYR A 131 -0.66 14.67 4.55
CA TYR A 131 -1.40 15.38 5.61
C TYR A 131 -2.46 14.48 6.27
N ALA A 132 -3.29 13.85 5.47
CA ALA A 132 -4.34 12.96 5.99
C ALA A 132 -3.76 11.78 6.79
N GLN A 133 -2.63 11.23 6.35
CA GLN A 133 -2.00 10.05 6.95
C GLN A 133 -1.33 10.37 8.29
N VAL A 134 -0.58 11.48 8.37
CA VAL A 134 0.08 11.89 9.63
C VAL A 134 -0.90 12.42 10.68
N HIS A 135 -2.13 12.77 10.28
CA HIS A 135 -3.22 13.17 11.17
C HIS A 135 -4.21 12.03 11.43
N ASN A 136 -4.00 10.85 10.87
CA ASN A 136 -4.79 9.67 11.20
C ASN A 136 -4.15 8.93 12.40
N ASP A 137 -4.72 9.16 13.58
CA ASP A 137 -4.23 8.54 14.82
C ASP A 137 -4.22 7.00 14.76
N LYS A 138 -5.11 6.37 13.99
CA LYS A 138 -5.14 4.91 13.86
C LYS A 138 -3.92 4.39 13.09
N ILE A 139 -3.50 5.08 12.02
CA ILE A 139 -2.27 4.73 11.28
C ILE A 139 -1.05 4.91 12.20
N VAL A 140 -0.96 6.04 12.87
CA VAL A 140 0.18 6.34 13.76
C VAL A 140 0.25 5.34 14.93
N CYS A 141 -0.88 5.04 15.57
CA CYS A 141 -0.96 4.03 16.63
C CYS A 141 -0.61 2.64 16.12
N PHE A 142 -1.11 2.24 14.93
CA PHE A 142 -0.78 0.95 14.33
C PHE A 142 0.73 0.79 14.13
N ILE A 143 1.40 1.79 13.53
CA ILE A 143 2.85 1.78 13.34
C ILE A 143 3.56 1.63 14.70
N LYS A 144 3.16 2.41 15.70
CA LYS A 144 3.76 2.40 17.04
C LYS A 144 3.59 1.06 17.74
N GLU A 145 2.42 0.43 17.64
CA GLU A 145 2.18 -0.87 18.26
C GLU A 145 2.93 -1.99 17.51
N LYS A 146 2.92 -1.97 16.17
CA LYS A 146 3.64 -2.98 15.38
C LYS A 146 5.15 -2.88 15.54
N ASP A 147 5.69 -1.69 15.71
CA ASP A 147 7.13 -1.51 15.95
C ASP A 147 7.64 -2.25 17.20
N LYS A 148 6.81 -2.43 18.23
CA LYS A 148 7.18 -3.18 19.44
C LYS A 148 7.48 -4.66 19.18
N GLU A 149 6.89 -5.23 18.13
CA GLU A 149 7.00 -6.66 17.82
C GLU A 149 7.78 -6.95 16.52
N THR A 150 7.99 -5.95 15.65
CA THR A 150 8.75 -6.12 14.41
C THR A 150 10.25 -6.11 14.67
N THR A 151 10.96 -6.95 13.91
CA THR A 151 12.44 -6.94 13.90
C THR A 151 12.96 -5.77 13.06
N TYR A 152 12.22 -5.38 12.01
CA TYR A 152 12.62 -4.31 11.08
C TYR A 152 11.44 -3.39 10.77
N THR A 153 11.72 -2.10 10.65
CA THR A 153 10.79 -1.08 10.17
C THR A 153 11.45 -0.28 9.06
N VAL A 154 10.82 -0.24 7.90
CA VAL A 154 11.35 0.39 6.68
C VAL A 154 10.41 1.50 6.24
N SER A 155 10.94 2.70 6.01
CA SER A 155 10.17 3.78 5.40
C SER A 155 10.72 4.15 4.03
N ASN A 156 9.82 4.51 3.12
CA ASN A 156 10.19 5.01 1.81
C ASN A 156 9.65 6.43 1.63
N CYS A 157 10.46 7.32 1.02
CA CYS A 157 10.05 8.68 0.67
C CYS A 157 9.44 9.44 1.87
N ALA A 158 8.29 10.05 1.66
CA ALA A 158 7.53 10.78 2.68
C ALA A 158 6.89 9.88 3.77
N GLY A 159 6.96 8.56 3.64
CA GLY A 159 6.64 7.61 4.72
C GLY A 159 7.45 7.86 5.99
N ALA A 160 8.62 8.48 5.86
CA ALA A 160 9.43 8.98 6.97
C ALA A 160 8.68 9.95 7.92
N GLN A 161 7.67 10.68 7.42
CA GLN A 161 6.82 11.54 8.24
C GLN A 161 5.97 10.72 9.23
N LEU A 162 5.46 9.56 8.80
CA LEU A 162 4.72 8.65 9.70
C LEU A 162 5.64 8.06 10.76
N ILE A 163 6.89 7.75 10.42
CA ILE A 163 7.91 7.31 11.37
C ILE A 163 8.20 8.40 12.39
N GLY A 164 8.44 9.64 11.93
CA GLY A 164 8.63 10.79 12.81
C GLY A 164 7.42 11.07 13.71
N LYS A 165 6.20 11.02 13.14
CA LYS A 165 4.96 11.25 13.90
C LYS A 165 4.72 10.19 14.96
N SER A 166 5.10 8.94 14.70
CA SER A 166 4.98 7.85 15.67
C SER A 166 6.04 7.90 16.78
N GLY A 167 7.16 8.60 16.56
CA GLY A 167 8.28 8.72 17.53
C GLY A 167 9.08 7.44 17.73
N ILE A 168 8.87 6.40 16.88
CA ILE A 168 9.53 5.10 17.07
C ILE A 168 11.02 5.12 16.71
N ALA A 169 11.45 6.07 15.86
CA ALA A 169 12.83 6.20 15.40
C ALA A 169 13.53 7.45 15.97
N ASP A 170 13.08 7.97 17.10
CA ASP A 170 13.75 9.07 17.79
C ASP A 170 15.21 8.69 18.12
N GLY A 171 16.16 9.55 17.71
CA GLY A 171 17.59 9.31 17.86
C GLY A 171 18.23 8.42 16.79
N TYR A 172 17.47 7.92 15.81
CA TYR A 172 17.98 7.13 14.70
C TYR A 172 18.12 7.94 13.41
N LYS A 173 19.06 7.52 12.56
CA LYS A 173 19.25 8.10 11.25
C LYS A 173 18.13 7.71 10.31
N ILE A 174 17.68 8.67 9.49
CA ILE A 174 16.62 8.47 8.49
C ILE A 174 16.92 9.32 7.25
N VAL A 175 16.50 8.84 6.07
CA VAL A 175 16.43 9.63 4.85
C VAL A 175 14.99 9.65 4.34
N THR A 176 14.64 10.69 3.59
CA THR A 176 13.30 10.88 3.01
C THR A 176 13.40 11.24 1.52
N TRP A 177 12.31 11.74 0.92
CA TRP A 177 12.33 12.17 -0.50
C TRP A 177 13.34 13.29 -0.74
N ILE A 178 13.86 13.37 -1.95
CA ILE A 178 14.84 14.42 -2.33
C ILE A 178 14.18 15.79 -2.22
N GLY A 179 14.79 16.67 -1.45
CA GLY A 179 14.31 18.02 -1.13
C GLY A 179 13.41 18.09 0.13
N GLY A 180 13.13 16.97 0.80
CA GLY A 180 12.26 16.93 1.97
C GLY A 180 12.96 16.88 3.32
N GLY A 181 14.28 16.66 3.33
CA GLY A 181 15.03 16.41 4.57
C GLY A 181 14.98 17.57 5.57
N GLU A 182 15.11 18.81 5.10
CA GLU A 182 15.03 19.99 5.98
C GLU A 182 13.66 20.13 6.65
N GLN A 183 12.59 19.89 5.88
CA GLN A 183 11.23 19.94 6.42
C GLN A 183 11.00 18.80 7.42
N LEU A 184 11.42 17.57 7.08
CA LEU A 184 11.31 16.43 7.99
C LEU A 184 12.06 16.68 9.31
N GLN A 185 13.29 17.19 9.25
CA GLN A 185 14.09 17.51 10.45
C GLN A 185 13.42 18.59 11.31
N LYS A 186 12.80 19.58 10.68
CA LYS A 186 12.07 20.65 11.38
C LYS A 186 10.82 20.13 12.09
N ASP A 187 10.04 19.28 11.40
CA ASP A 187 8.76 18.77 11.92
C ASP A 187 8.98 17.69 12.99
N TYR A 188 10.07 16.93 12.87
CA TYR A 188 10.42 15.83 13.79
C TYR A 188 11.88 15.97 14.25
N PRO A 189 12.16 16.89 15.20
CA PRO A 189 13.52 17.26 15.57
C PRO A 189 14.31 16.14 16.27
N ASN A 190 13.64 15.11 16.76
CA ASN A 190 14.29 13.96 17.39
C ASN A 190 14.87 12.95 16.39
N LEU A 191 14.50 13.02 15.12
CA LEU A 191 15.11 12.21 14.06
C LEU A 191 16.50 12.77 13.72
N ILE A 192 17.40 11.90 13.23
CA ILE A 192 18.71 12.32 12.67
C ILE A 192 18.60 12.24 11.14
N VAL A 193 18.01 13.28 10.55
CA VAL A 193 17.74 13.27 9.10
C VAL A 193 19.03 13.43 8.31
N GLN A 194 19.26 12.52 7.38
CA GLN A 194 20.44 12.52 6.50
C GLN A 194 20.17 13.39 5.26
N ASN A 195 21.25 13.88 4.63
CA ASN A 195 21.16 14.69 3.42
C ASN A 195 20.60 13.86 2.27
N ASP A 196 19.34 14.11 1.92
CA ASP A 196 18.57 13.38 0.90
C ASP A 196 19.07 13.53 -0.54
N SER A 197 19.88 14.57 -0.81
CA SER A 197 20.53 14.80 -2.10
C SER A 197 21.81 13.98 -2.30
N LEU A 198 22.38 13.47 -1.20
CA LEU A 198 23.63 12.69 -1.21
C LEU A 198 23.43 11.23 -0.83
N VAL A 199 22.37 10.94 -0.07
CA VAL A 199 22.13 9.63 0.51
C VAL A 199 20.79 9.10 0.03
N THR A 200 20.82 7.96 -0.68
CA THR A 200 19.61 7.31 -1.21
C THR A 200 18.99 6.32 -0.23
N PHE A 201 19.80 5.71 0.62
CA PHE A 201 19.41 4.69 1.58
C PHE A 201 20.18 4.86 2.89
N VAL A 202 19.49 4.66 4.00
CA VAL A 202 20.06 4.67 5.36
C VAL A 202 19.56 3.44 6.11
N GLU A 203 20.45 2.81 6.84
CA GLU A 203 20.12 1.80 7.85
C GLU A 203 20.72 2.23 9.19
N ASP A 204 19.91 2.17 10.25
CA ASP A 204 20.36 2.45 11.62
C ASP A 204 19.54 1.59 12.60
N GLY A 205 20.20 0.63 13.25
CA GLY A 205 19.56 -0.35 14.12
C GLY A 205 18.54 -1.23 13.39
N LYS A 206 17.27 -1.17 13.84
CA LYS A 206 16.15 -1.88 13.20
C LYS A 206 15.47 -1.07 12.10
N PHE A 207 15.83 0.20 11.96
CA PHE A 207 15.23 1.13 11.01
C PHE A 207 16.04 1.21 9.74
N SER A 208 15.35 1.23 8.60
CA SER A 208 15.94 1.61 7.34
C SER A 208 15.01 2.50 6.54
N SER A 209 15.57 3.32 5.66
CA SER A 209 14.80 4.28 4.88
C SER A 209 15.44 4.54 3.52
N SER A 210 14.63 4.91 2.53
CA SER A 210 15.09 5.31 1.20
C SER A 210 14.36 6.56 0.70
N ASN A 211 14.87 7.15 -0.41
CA ASN A 211 14.20 8.29 -1.06
C ASN A 211 12.85 7.90 -1.71
N GLY A 212 12.48 6.62 -1.76
CA GLY A 212 11.22 6.16 -2.30
C GLY A 212 11.21 5.93 -3.81
N ASN A 213 10.03 5.77 -4.40
CA ASN A 213 9.85 5.39 -5.80
C ASN A 213 10.74 4.18 -6.16
N LEU A 214 11.56 4.25 -7.21
CA LEU A 214 12.48 3.17 -7.59
C LEU A 214 13.57 2.89 -6.54
N ALA A 215 13.91 3.86 -5.68
CA ALA A 215 14.84 3.61 -4.57
C ALA A 215 14.25 2.69 -3.50
N SER A 216 12.94 2.41 -3.53
CA SER A 216 12.30 1.42 -2.67
C SER A 216 12.76 -0.01 -2.96
N TYR A 217 13.22 -0.29 -4.18
CA TYR A 217 13.92 -1.56 -4.47
C TYR A 217 15.22 -1.68 -3.70
N ILE A 218 15.94 -0.56 -3.48
CA ILE A 218 17.20 -0.57 -2.71
C ILE A 218 16.91 -0.95 -1.25
N SER A 219 15.91 -0.32 -0.62
CA SER A 219 15.56 -0.65 0.77
C SER A 219 15.06 -2.09 0.91
N ALA A 220 14.22 -2.56 -0.03
CA ALA A 220 13.71 -3.93 -0.02
C ALA A 220 14.82 -4.97 -0.24
N LEU A 221 15.72 -4.76 -1.21
CA LEU A 221 16.83 -5.66 -1.50
C LEU A 221 17.87 -5.71 -0.38
N ASN A 222 18.18 -4.58 0.27
CA ASN A 222 19.07 -4.57 1.43
C ASN A 222 18.48 -5.37 2.60
N LEU A 223 17.19 -5.19 2.87
CA LEU A 223 16.53 -6.00 3.89
C LEU A 223 16.43 -7.47 3.51
N LEU A 224 16.13 -7.79 2.23
CA LEU A 224 16.11 -9.17 1.74
C LEU A 224 17.47 -9.86 1.97
N GLU A 225 18.59 -9.20 1.60
CA GLU A 225 19.93 -9.72 1.83
C GLU A 225 20.20 -9.99 3.31
N LYS A 226 19.80 -9.07 4.17
CA LYS A 226 19.95 -9.20 5.63
C LYS A 226 19.13 -10.34 6.22
N MET A 227 17.97 -10.63 5.65
CA MET A 227 17.09 -11.71 6.09
C MET A 227 17.40 -13.06 5.44
N THR A 228 18.18 -13.06 4.37
CA THR A 228 18.59 -14.26 3.62
C THR A 228 20.10 -14.29 3.44
N ASN A 229 20.59 -13.93 2.27
CA ASN A 229 22.02 -13.83 1.92
C ASN A 229 22.20 -13.05 0.60
N THR A 230 23.47 -12.78 0.26
CA THR A 230 23.85 -12.06 -0.95
C THR A 230 23.49 -12.82 -2.24
N GLU A 231 23.54 -14.15 -2.24
CA GLU A 231 23.21 -15.00 -3.39
C GLU A 231 21.74 -14.84 -3.76
N HIS A 232 20.84 -14.93 -2.77
CA HIS A 232 19.40 -14.76 -3.00
C HIS A 232 19.07 -13.33 -3.45
N ARG A 233 19.71 -12.31 -2.89
CA ARG A 233 19.58 -10.93 -3.37
C ARG A 233 19.93 -10.83 -4.85
N LYS A 234 21.07 -11.34 -5.28
CA LYS A 234 21.50 -11.35 -6.69
C LYS A 234 20.52 -12.10 -7.59
N PHE A 235 20.00 -13.24 -7.13
CA PHE A 235 18.97 -13.99 -7.83
C PHE A 235 17.74 -13.11 -8.08
N VAL A 236 17.24 -12.41 -7.06
CA VAL A 236 16.08 -11.53 -7.17
C VAL A 236 16.37 -10.33 -8.08
N GLU A 237 17.53 -9.68 -7.96
CA GLU A 237 17.95 -8.58 -8.82
C GLU A 237 17.96 -9.01 -10.31
N THR A 238 18.51 -10.19 -10.61
CA THR A 238 18.53 -10.76 -11.96
C THR A 238 17.14 -11.13 -12.44
N TYR A 239 16.32 -11.74 -11.58
CA TYR A 239 14.94 -12.12 -11.90
C TYR A 239 14.06 -10.91 -12.26
N LEU A 240 14.27 -9.80 -11.58
CA LEU A 240 13.57 -8.53 -11.81
C LEU A 240 14.23 -7.66 -12.89
N TYR A 241 15.32 -8.12 -13.50
CA TYR A 241 16.11 -7.37 -14.48
C TYR A 241 16.64 -6.02 -13.96
N LEU A 242 16.79 -5.86 -12.65
CA LEU A 242 17.28 -4.61 -12.05
C LEU A 242 18.72 -4.29 -12.44
N ASP A 243 19.54 -5.30 -12.69
CA ASP A 243 20.89 -5.18 -13.21
C ASP A 243 20.94 -4.54 -14.61
N ARG A 244 19.84 -4.62 -15.38
CA ARG A 244 19.70 -4.01 -16.71
C ARG A 244 19.43 -2.51 -16.68
N LEU A 245 18.93 -1.98 -15.56
CA LEU A 245 18.61 -0.54 -15.45
C LEU A 245 19.83 0.37 -15.64
N LYS A 246 21.04 -0.09 -15.29
CA LYS A 246 22.28 0.65 -15.54
C LYS A 246 22.62 0.82 -17.03
N ASP A 247 22.01 0.03 -17.91
CA ASP A 247 22.20 0.09 -19.36
C ASP A 247 21.13 0.95 -20.07
N TRP A 248 20.20 1.53 -19.33
CA TRP A 248 19.10 2.32 -19.86
C TRP A 248 19.52 3.52 -20.72
N ASN A 249 20.69 4.09 -20.44
CA ASN A 249 21.20 5.28 -21.13
C ASN A 249 22.20 4.95 -22.25
N LYS A 250 22.33 3.70 -22.66
CA LYS A 250 23.12 3.28 -23.80
C LYS A 250 22.25 3.08 -25.04
#